data_f029fb87d74788426c7a96acacdb33dc
#
_entry.id   f029fb87d74788426c7a96acacdb33dc
#
_cell.length_a   1.000
_cell.length_b   1.000
_cell.length_c   1.000
_cell.angle_alpha   90.00
_cell.angle_beta   90.00
_cell.angle_gamma   90.00
#
_symmetry.space_group_name_H-M   'P 1'
#
loop_
_entity.id
_entity.type
_entity.pdbx_description
1 polymer ?
#
loop_
_entity_poly.entity_id
_entity_poly.type
_entity_poly.pdbx_seq_one_letter_code
_entity_poly.pdbx_strand_id
1 'polypeptide(L)'
;MSNPGAATTTTVHPQVLSSNQAIRLIAYATSVSVNATGDAAITLPVINTSSYNITNVVITNANSNVATAALALWTGAGGTGTEIVTNAALTNNTSSAFVTKSTVVAATGTANLSAQVFYVRIGTAVASGTVDVYVYGTDFTAF
;
A
#
# COMPACT_ATOMS: atom_id res chain seq x y z
N MET A 1 22.26 -42.52 -10.74
CA MET A 1 21.09 -41.72 -10.33
C MET A 1 20.70 -40.84 -11.51
N SER A 2 19.50 -41.05 -12.03
CA SER A 2 18.99 -40.13 -13.03
C SER A 2 18.56 -38.84 -12.34
N ASN A 3 19.09 -37.73 -12.81
CA ASN A 3 18.58 -36.40 -12.43
C ASN A 3 17.09 -36.37 -12.78
N PRO A 4 16.19 -36.09 -11.84
CA PRO A 4 14.76 -35.97 -12.15
C PRO A 4 14.52 -34.72 -12.98
N GLY A 5 15.05 -34.57 -14.11
CA GLY A 5 14.83 -33.47 -15.06
C GLY A 5 14.00 -32.28 -14.58
N ALA A 6 14.10 -31.17 -15.23
CA ALA A 6 13.24 -30.02 -14.97
C ALA A 6 11.77 -30.46 -15.07
N ALA A 7 10.92 -30.03 -14.13
CA ALA A 7 9.49 -30.28 -14.18
C ALA A 7 8.94 -29.84 -15.54
N THR A 8 8.33 -30.76 -16.25
CA THR A 8 7.83 -30.53 -17.62
C THR A 8 6.51 -29.77 -17.66
N THR A 9 5.90 -29.51 -16.49
CA THR A 9 4.64 -28.78 -16.40
C THR A 9 4.78 -27.59 -15.44
N THR A 10 4.54 -26.42 -15.94
CA THR A 10 4.50 -25.17 -15.16
C THR A 10 3.37 -25.14 -14.14
N THR A 11 2.39 -26.03 -14.26
CA THR A 11 1.22 -26.14 -13.38
C THR A 11 1.54 -26.68 -11.99
N VAL A 12 2.70 -27.29 -11.79
CA VAL A 12 3.14 -27.84 -10.49
C VAL A 12 4.20 -26.96 -9.83
N HIS A 13 4.54 -25.85 -10.42
CA HIS A 13 5.58 -24.99 -9.88
C HIS A 13 5.04 -24.11 -8.73
N PRO A 14 5.75 -23.99 -7.61
CA PRO A 14 5.32 -23.15 -6.46
C PRO A 14 4.95 -21.71 -6.81
N GLN A 15 5.44 -21.18 -7.93
CA GLN A 15 5.10 -19.83 -8.39
C GLN A 15 3.61 -19.63 -8.68
N VAL A 16 2.89 -20.68 -9.06
CA VAL A 16 1.44 -20.59 -9.32
C VAL A 16 0.65 -20.52 -8.01
N LEU A 17 1.13 -21.18 -6.97
CA LEU A 17 0.51 -21.17 -5.65
C LEU A 17 0.77 -19.88 -4.87
N SER A 18 1.86 -19.19 -5.15
CA SER A 18 2.28 -18.02 -4.37
C SER A 18 1.60 -16.71 -4.80
N SER A 19 0.97 -16.67 -5.96
CA SER A 19 0.50 -15.41 -6.52
C SER A 19 -0.82 -14.92 -5.93
N ASN A 20 -1.70 -15.81 -5.46
CA ASN A 20 -3.00 -15.43 -4.93
C ASN A 20 -3.23 -15.74 -3.44
N GLN A 21 -2.25 -16.34 -2.76
CA GLN A 21 -2.40 -16.74 -1.35
C GLN A 21 -1.41 -16.03 -0.42
N ALA A 22 -0.39 -15.39 -0.95
CA ALA A 22 0.57 -14.65 -0.17
C ALA A 22 0.21 -13.17 -0.10
N ILE A 23 0.52 -12.54 1.03
CA ILE A 23 0.51 -11.09 1.13
C ILE A 23 1.59 -10.56 0.18
N ARG A 24 1.19 -9.70 -0.74
CA ARG A 24 2.08 -9.09 -1.71
C ARG A 24 1.92 -7.56 -1.74
N LEU A 25 2.82 -6.90 -2.43
CA LEU A 25 2.70 -5.47 -2.72
C LEU A 25 1.56 -5.27 -3.73
N ILE A 26 0.53 -4.53 -3.34
CA ILE A 26 -0.63 -4.19 -4.17
C ILE A 26 -0.43 -2.85 -4.87
N ALA A 27 0.10 -1.85 -4.16
CA ALA A 27 0.38 -0.54 -4.73
C ALA A 27 1.50 0.15 -3.94
N TYR A 28 2.20 1.09 -4.57
CA TYR A 28 3.15 1.93 -3.88
C TYR A 28 3.32 3.28 -4.56
N ALA A 29 3.82 4.24 -3.80
CA ALA A 29 4.37 5.48 -4.32
C ALA A 29 5.57 5.91 -3.46
N THR A 30 6.56 6.49 -4.10
CA THR A 30 7.75 7.04 -3.44
C THR A 30 7.73 8.56 -3.48
N SER A 31 8.40 9.19 -2.51
CA SER A 31 8.52 10.65 -2.43
C SER A 31 7.17 11.38 -2.37
N VAL A 32 6.18 10.79 -1.72
CA VAL A 32 4.89 11.43 -1.48
C VAL A 32 5.08 12.62 -0.56
N SER A 33 4.77 13.83 -1.05
CA SER A 33 4.89 15.06 -0.27
C SER A 33 3.81 15.13 0.81
N VAL A 34 4.21 15.48 2.03
CA VAL A 34 3.31 15.73 3.16
C VAL A 34 3.28 17.21 3.57
N ASN A 35 3.61 18.12 2.65
CA ASN A 35 3.81 19.55 2.91
C ASN A 35 2.54 20.39 2.76
N ALA A 36 1.47 19.84 2.21
CA ALA A 36 0.20 20.52 2.02
C ALA A 36 -0.96 19.58 2.35
N THR A 37 -2.03 20.13 2.95
CA THR A 37 -3.27 19.39 3.21
C THR A 37 -4.05 19.16 1.91
N GLY A 38 -4.79 18.06 1.86
CA GLY A 38 -5.52 17.63 0.66
C GLY A 38 -4.89 16.40 0.04
N ASP A 39 -5.28 16.08 -1.19
CA ASP A 39 -4.71 14.93 -1.89
C ASP A 39 -3.26 15.21 -2.29
N ALA A 40 -2.40 14.24 -2.06
CA ALA A 40 -1.04 14.29 -2.56
C ALA A 40 -1.04 14.29 -4.10
N ALA A 41 -0.06 14.97 -4.70
CA ALA A 41 0.07 15.03 -6.16
C ALA A 41 0.38 13.66 -6.79
N ILE A 42 0.97 12.75 -6.02
CA ILE A 42 1.34 11.40 -6.46
C ILE A 42 0.23 10.43 -6.01
N THR A 43 -0.29 9.69 -6.96
CA THR A 43 -1.22 8.58 -6.71
C THR A 43 -0.49 7.25 -6.65
N LEU A 44 -1.14 6.23 -6.06
CA LEU A 44 -0.61 4.87 -6.00
C LEU A 44 -1.36 3.98 -7.00
N PRO A 45 -0.78 3.69 -8.17
CA PRO A 45 -1.37 2.74 -9.10
C PRO A 45 -1.33 1.32 -8.54
N VAL A 46 -2.40 0.57 -8.71
CA VAL A 46 -2.48 -0.85 -8.33
C VAL A 46 -1.70 -1.71 -9.33
N ILE A 47 -0.94 -2.68 -8.81
CA ILE A 47 0.03 -3.45 -9.58
C ILE A 47 -0.56 -4.81 -9.96
N ASN A 48 -0.87 -5.00 -11.25
CA ASN A 48 -1.20 -6.29 -11.86
C ASN A 48 -2.26 -7.10 -11.10
N THR A 49 -3.29 -6.46 -10.59
CA THR A 49 -4.43 -7.12 -9.98
C THR A 49 -5.70 -6.29 -10.18
N SER A 50 -6.84 -6.96 -10.28
CA SER A 50 -8.15 -6.33 -10.39
C SER A 50 -9.10 -6.74 -9.26
N SER A 51 -8.66 -7.62 -8.37
CA SER A 51 -9.46 -8.16 -7.27
C SER A 51 -8.53 -8.51 -6.11
N TYR A 52 -8.61 -7.77 -5.02
CA TYR A 52 -7.68 -7.88 -3.90
C TYR A 52 -8.30 -7.37 -2.59
N ASN A 53 -7.70 -7.73 -1.46
CA ASN A 53 -7.95 -7.01 -0.22
C ASN A 53 -6.66 -6.33 0.28
N ILE A 54 -6.79 -5.40 1.22
CA ILE A 54 -5.65 -4.75 1.87
C ILE A 54 -5.49 -5.30 3.28
N THR A 55 -4.27 -5.65 3.65
CA THR A 55 -3.93 -6.15 4.99
C THR A 55 -3.18 -5.12 5.83
N ASN A 56 -2.28 -4.37 5.22
CA ASN A 56 -1.54 -3.31 5.91
C ASN A 56 -0.99 -2.26 4.94
N VAL A 57 -0.76 -1.07 5.49
CA VAL A 57 -0.11 0.05 4.80
C VAL A 57 1.13 0.44 5.60
N VAL A 58 2.26 0.54 4.92
CA VAL A 58 3.56 0.86 5.50
C VAL A 58 4.03 2.19 4.95
N ILE A 59 4.33 3.14 5.84
CA ILE A 59 4.90 4.45 5.51
C ILE A 59 6.32 4.49 6.08
N THR A 60 7.28 4.82 5.24
CA THR A 60 8.71 4.80 5.57
C THR A 60 9.50 5.83 4.78
N ASN A 61 10.83 5.81 4.89
CA ASN A 61 11.73 6.65 4.11
C ASN A 61 11.44 8.15 4.22
N ALA A 62 11.05 8.61 5.41
CA ALA A 62 10.89 10.04 5.64
C ALA A 62 12.23 10.77 5.43
N ASN A 63 12.27 11.73 4.52
CA ASN A 63 13.49 12.53 4.26
C ASN A 63 13.74 13.61 5.32
N SER A 64 12.79 13.82 6.21
CA SER A 64 12.86 14.72 7.37
C SER A 64 11.95 14.20 8.48
N ASN A 65 11.94 14.86 9.64
CA ASN A 65 10.99 14.53 10.70
C ASN A 65 9.57 14.95 10.29
N VAL A 66 8.72 13.95 10.00
CA VAL A 66 7.32 14.15 9.62
C VAL A 66 6.35 13.58 10.66
N ALA A 67 6.80 13.33 11.88
CA ALA A 67 6.02 12.66 12.92
C ALA A 67 4.71 13.35 13.28
N THR A 68 4.58 14.64 13.03
CA THR A 68 3.32 15.40 13.24
C THR A 68 2.43 15.46 12.00
N ALA A 69 2.91 15.02 10.83
CA ALA A 69 2.05 14.88 9.67
C ALA A 69 1.03 13.77 9.91
N ALA A 70 -0.14 13.90 9.31
CA ALA A 70 -1.17 12.84 9.33
C ALA A 70 -1.68 12.60 7.92
N LEU A 71 -1.87 11.35 7.56
CA LEU A 71 -2.41 10.96 6.26
C LEU A 71 -3.50 9.90 6.38
N ALA A 72 -4.34 9.86 5.37
CA ALA A 72 -5.35 8.84 5.10
C ALA A 72 -5.12 8.25 3.71
N LEU A 73 -5.69 7.08 3.45
CA LEU A 73 -5.64 6.43 2.14
C LEU A 73 -7.05 6.10 1.67
N TRP A 74 -7.39 6.47 0.42
CA TRP A 74 -8.72 6.36 -0.17
C TRP A 74 -8.67 5.75 -1.57
N THR A 75 -9.78 5.12 -2.00
CA THR A 75 -9.91 4.63 -3.39
C THR A 75 -10.36 5.71 -4.37
N GLY A 76 -10.75 6.88 -3.91
CA GLY A 76 -11.18 8.01 -4.74
C GLY A 76 -10.57 9.33 -4.29
N ALA A 77 -10.41 10.25 -5.24
CA ALA A 77 -9.87 11.58 -5.00
C ALA A 77 -10.77 12.39 -4.05
N GLY A 78 -10.18 13.34 -3.33
CA GLY A 78 -10.90 14.20 -2.42
C GLY A 78 -11.43 13.52 -1.15
N GLY A 79 -10.94 12.33 -0.82
CA GLY A 79 -11.46 11.54 0.30
C GLY A 79 -12.81 10.91 -0.02
N THR A 80 -13.00 10.47 -1.26
CA THR A 80 -14.20 9.76 -1.71
C THR A 80 -13.95 8.27 -1.92
N GLY A 81 -15.00 7.51 -2.20
CA GLY A 81 -14.90 6.06 -2.35
C GLY A 81 -14.74 5.35 -1.01
N THR A 82 -13.91 4.32 -0.99
CA THR A 82 -13.66 3.50 0.20
C THR A 82 -12.43 4.02 0.95
N GLU A 83 -12.59 4.30 2.25
CA GLU A 83 -11.49 4.59 3.14
C GLU A 83 -10.70 3.31 3.43
N ILE A 84 -9.40 3.33 3.19
CA ILE A 84 -8.50 2.20 3.47
C ILE A 84 -7.78 2.42 4.81
N VAL A 85 -7.24 3.61 5.00
CA VAL A 85 -6.61 4.04 6.24
C VAL A 85 -7.23 5.33 6.70
N THR A 86 -7.74 5.35 7.93
CA THR A 86 -8.22 6.57 8.58
C THR A 86 -7.06 7.53 8.80
N ASN A 87 -7.35 8.84 8.73
CA ASN A 87 -6.34 9.88 8.96
C ASN A 87 -5.62 9.66 10.30
N ALA A 88 -4.35 9.35 10.23
CA ALA A 88 -3.52 9.01 11.38
C ALA A 88 -2.15 9.67 11.31
N ALA A 89 -1.64 10.07 12.47
CA ALA A 89 -0.33 10.70 12.58
C ALA A 89 0.80 9.72 12.30
N LEU A 90 1.86 10.20 11.65
CA LEU A 90 3.07 9.45 11.31
C LEU A 90 4.08 9.45 12.47
N THR A 91 3.63 9.16 13.69
CA THR A 91 4.37 9.37 14.94
C THR A 91 5.77 8.75 14.97
N ASN A 92 6.00 7.68 14.23
CA ASN A 92 7.30 7.00 14.18
C ASN A 92 8.24 7.56 13.10
N ASN A 93 7.74 8.31 12.12
CA ASN A 93 8.54 8.76 10.98
C ASN A 93 9.37 10.01 11.31
N THR A 94 10.32 9.87 12.22
CA THR A 94 11.25 10.93 12.62
C THR A 94 12.49 11.02 11.73
N SER A 95 12.79 9.97 10.97
CA SER A 95 13.84 9.89 9.95
C SER A 95 13.60 8.73 9.00
N SER A 96 14.47 8.56 8.00
CA SER A 96 14.38 7.48 7.01
C SER A 96 14.52 6.06 7.60
N ALA A 97 15.05 5.93 8.82
CA ALA A 97 15.24 4.64 9.48
C ALA A 97 13.98 4.10 10.19
N PHE A 98 12.91 4.88 10.23
CA PHE A 98 11.70 4.54 10.96
C PHE A 98 10.51 4.27 10.04
N VAL A 99 9.57 3.50 10.57
CA VAL A 99 8.39 3.01 9.84
C VAL A 99 7.14 3.26 10.67
N THR A 100 6.09 3.79 10.04
CA THR A 100 4.72 3.77 10.58
C THR A 100 3.93 2.69 9.83
N LYS A 101 3.31 1.80 10.57
CA LYS A 101 2.32 0.85 10.03
C LYS A 101 0.94 1.36 10.36
N SER A 102 0.16 1.63 9.34
CA SER A 102 -1.21 2.11 9.51
C SER A 102 -2.20 0.94 9.60
N THR A 103 -3.15 1.07 10.51
CA THR A 103 -4.25 0.12 10.64
C THR A 103 -5.23 0.34 9.49
N VAL A 104 -5.54 -0.72 8.79
CA VAL A 104 -6.60 -0.73 7.76
C VAL A 104 -7.96 -0.68 8.45
N VAL A 105 -8.88 0.09 7.89
CA VAL A 105 -10.29 0.11 8.37
C VAL A 105 -10.84 -1.32 8.32
N ALA A 106 -11.46 -1.78 9.39
CA ALA A 106 -11.87 -3.17 9.55
C ALA A 106 -12.73 -3.70 8.38
N ALA A 107 -13.67 -2.89 7.89
CA ALA A 107 -14.51 -3.25 6.74
C ALA A 107 -13.69 -3.41 5.46
N THR A 108 -12.65 -2.60 5.25
CA THR A 108 -11.75 -2.68 4.09
C THR A 108 -10.81 -3.87 4.20
N GLY A 109 -10.36 -4.21 5.40
CA GLY A 109 -9.46 -5.35 5.64
C GLY A 109 -10.09 -6.71 5.31
N THR A 110 -11.42 -6.79 5.22
CA THR A 110 -12.17 -8.00 4.81
C THR A 110 -12.80 -7.88 3.43
N ALA A 111 -12.84 -6.68 2.85
CA ALA A 111 -13.50 -6.42 1.57
C ALA A 111 -12.62 -6.84 0.39
N ASN A 112 -13.28 -7.31 -0.66
CA ASN A 112 -12.70 -7.42 -1.98
C ASN A 112 -12.79 -6.05 -2.67
N LEU A 113 -11.65 -5.51 -3.08
CA LEU A 113 -11.53 -4.23 -3.73
C LEU A 113 -11.13 -4.42 -5.20
N SER A 114 -11.56 -3.48 -6.04
CA SER A 114 -11.26 -3.46 -7.48
C SER A 114 -10.75 -2.11 -7.99
N ALA A 115 -10.56 -1.13 -7.10
CA ALA A 115 -10.00 0.16 -7.46
C ALA A 115 -8.60 0.01 -8.06
N GLN A 116 -8.30 0.73 -9.14
CA GLN A 116 -7.00 0.62 -9.82
C GLN A 116 -5.99 1.70 -9.39
N VAL A 117 -6.44 2.64 -8.56
CA VAL A 117 -5.61 3.74 -8.05
C VAL A 117 -6.03 4.04 -6.62
N PHE A 118 -5.06 4.36 -5.76
CA PHE A 118 -5.30 4.91 -4.44
C PHE A 118 -4.81 6.36 -4.35
N TYR A 119 -5.46 7.12 -3.48
CA TYR A 119 -5.18 8.52 -3.21
C TYR A 119 -4.73 8.69 -1.76
N VAL A 120 -3.53 9.25 -1.59
CA VAL A 120 -3.06 9.67 -0.26
C VAL A 120 -3.62 11.04 0.02
N ARG A 121 -4.34 11.17 1.12
CA ARG A 121 -4.88 12.44 1.58
C ARG A 121 -4.17 12.90 2.83
N ILE A 122 -3.57 14.06 2.78
CA ILE A 122 -2.85 14.68 3.89
C ILE A 122 -3.85 15.46 4.74
N GLY A 123 -4.11 14.99 5.96
CA GLY A 123 -4.99 15.65 6.91
C GLY A 123 -4.27 16.71 7.74
N THR A 124 -3.01 16.45 8.08
CA THR A 124 -2.14 17.42 8.76
C THR A 124 -0.81 17.48 8.02
N ALA A 125 -0.45 18.66 7.56
CA ALA A 125 0.79 18.90 6.82
C ALA A 125 1.93 19.33 7.75
N VAL A 126 3.16 19.11 7.30
CA VAL A 126 4.39 19.66 7.88
C VAL A 126 5.04 20.65 6.91
N ALA A 127 5.96 21.48 7.39
CA ALA A 127 6.58 22.52 6.55
C ALA A 127 7.39 21.95 5.38
N SER A 128 8.00 20.76 5.57
CA SER A 128 8.76 20.06 4.53
C SER A 128 8.83 18.56 4.87
N GLY A 129 8.75 17.71 3.86
CA GLY A 129 8.95 16.29 4.03
C GLY A 129 8.27 15.47 2.93
N THR A 130 8.87 14.32 2.66
CA THR A 130 8.33 13.28 1.78
C THR A 130 8.43 11.94 2.48
N VAL A 131 7.55 11.02 2.11
CA VAL A 131 7.53 9.63 2.58
C VAL A 131 7.29 8.69 1.41
N ASP A 132 7.65 7.43 1.60
CA ASP A 132 7.24 6.34 0.71
C ASP A 132 6.06 5.61 1.35
N VAL A 133 5.07 5.27 0.53
CA VAL A 133 3.86 4.56 0.94
C VAL A 133 3.77 3.23 0.20
N TYR A 134 3.65 2.14 0.94
CA TYR A 134 3.53 0.78 0.42
C TYR A 134 2.25 0.14 0.95
N VAL A 135 1.44 -0.41 0.04
CA VAL A 135 0.16 -1.06 0.33
C VAL A 135 0.28 -2.55 0.07
N TYR A 136 0.06 -3.36 1.09
CA TYR A 136 0.14 -4.81 1.02
C TYR A 136 -1.21 -5.47 1.20
N GLY A 137 -1.42 -6.57 0.52
CA GLY A 137 -2.67 -7.30 0.59
C GLY A 137 -2.62 -8.66 -0.10
N THR A 138 -3.77 -9.32 -0.13
CA THR A 138 -3.97 -10.59 -0.83
C THR A 138 -4.61 -10.35 -2.18
N ASP A 139 -4.04 -10.92 -3.21
CA ASP A 139 -4.55 -10.87 -4.59
C ASP A 139 -5.54 -12.03 -4.82
N PHE A 140 -6.73 -11.68 -5.29
CA PHE A 140 -7.79 -12.64 -5.64
C PHE A 140 -8.00 -12.76 -7.15
N THR A 141 -7.14 -12.13 -7.95
CA THR A 141 -7.25 -12.25 -9.42
C THR A 141 -7.13 -13.72 -9.80
N ALA A 142 -8.15 -14.23 -10.48
CA ALA A 142 -8.19 -15.61 -10.93
C ALA A 142 -7.12 -15.89 -11.99
N PHE A 143 -6.58 -17.08 -11.99
CA PHE A 143 -5.59 -17.61 -12.94
C PHE A 143 -6.28 -18.33 -14.07
#